data_9b9f35b4377d035439c488d95b34767a
#
_entry.id   9b9f35b4377d035439c488d95b34767a
#
_cell.length_a   1.000
_cell.length_b   1.000
_cell.length_c   1.000
_cell.angle_alpha   90.00
_cell.angle_beta   90.00
_cell.angle_gamma   90.00
#
_symmetry.space_group_name_H-M   'P 1'
#
loop_
_entity.id
_entity.type
_entity.pdbx_description
1 polymer ?
#
loop_
_entity_poly.entity_id
_entity_poly.type
_entity_poly.pdbx_seq_one_letter_code
_entity_poly.pdbx_strand_id
1 'polypeptide(L)'
;VTSSDELDAQIFLQNNRTNVYINQYIWYNIYMGKDIFNIDKNKLSYGRGYVYSLQYHLVWCTKYRKKVLKNGIDTECKEMLQNLAEEYKFQILAMEVMPDHIHLLVDCKPQFYISDMIKIMKGNLARQMFLAYPELKKELWGGHLWNPSYCAITVSDRSRDQVLAYIEGQKEKEKKKA
;
A
#
# COMPACT_ATOMS: atom_id res chain seq x y z
N VAL A 1 37.41 3.84 -27.32
CA VAL A 1 37.58 3.32 -25.96
C VAL A 1 36.22 3.12 -25.40
N THR A 2 35.68 1.91 -25.50
CA THR A 2 34.40 1.53 -24.86
C THR A 2 34.69 1.40 -23.36
N SER A 3 33.84 2.02 -22.54
CA SER A 3 33.98 1.98 -21.08
C SER A 3 33.74 0.54 -20.59
N SER A 4 34.38 0.16 -19.48
CA SER A 4 34.19 -1.15 -18.83
C SER A 4 32.69 -1.49 -18.62
N ASP A 5 31.86 -0.48 -18.43
CA ASP A 5 30.43 -0.58 -18.20
C ASP A 5 29.63 -1.04 -19.44
N GLU A 6 30.10 -0.69 -20.64
CA GLU A 6 29.50 -1.18 -21.90
C GLU A 6 29.83 -2.66 -22.16
N LEU A 7 31.00 -3.09 -21.74
CA LEU A 7 31.43 -4.48 -21.88
C LEU A 7 30.67 -5.40 -20.92
N ASP A 8 30.47 -4.96 -19.67
CA ASP A 8 29.72 -5.69 -18.65
C ASP A 8 28.25 -5.81 -19.00
N ALA A 9 27.67 -4.76 -19.61
CA ALA A 9 26.31 -4.79 -20.12
C ALA A 9 26.16 -5.79 -21.29
N GLN A 10 27.12 -5.85 -22.20
CA GLN A 10 27.11 -6.80 -23.32
C GLN A 10 27.31 -8.26 -22.87
N ILE A 11 28.14 -8.52 -21.86
CA ILE A 11 28.34 -9.86 -21.29
C ILE A 11 27.10 -10.36 -20.56
N PHE A 12 26.41 -9.46 -19.82
CA PHE A 12 25.13 -9.79 -19.17
C PHE A 12 24.02 -10.14 -20.17
N LEU A 13 24.02 -9.48 -21.34
CA LEU A 13 23.04 -9.69 -22.40
C LEU A 13 23.23 -11.00 -23.19
N GLN A 14 24.45 -11.51 -23.28
CA GLN A 14 24.76 -12.78 -23.97
C GLN A 14 24.33 -14.03 -23.18
N ASN A 15 24.24 -13.93 -21.86
CA ASN A 15 24.00 -15.08 -20.97
C ASN A 15 22.51 -15.39 -20.66
N ASN A 16 21.55 -14.55 -21.10
CA ASN A 16 20.13 -14.73 -20.81
C ASN A 16 19.25 -14.76 -22.08
N ARG A 17 19.21 -15.91 -22.73
CA ARG A 17 18.41 -16.15 -23.96
C ARG A 17 16.99 -16.60 -23.66
N THR A 18 16.18 -15.83 -22.91
CA THR A 18 14.71 -16.02 -22.95
C THR A 18 13.97 -14.83 -22.36
N ASN A 19 13.12 -14.23 -23.16
CA ASN A 19 12.12 -13.18 -22.82
C ASN A 19 12.63 -11.74 -22.54
N VAL A 20 13.46 -11.16 -23.41
CA VAL A 20 14.34 -10.07 -23.03
C VAL A 20 14.05 -8.72 -23.68
N TYR A 21 13.29 -8.60 -24.77
CA TYR A 21 13.31 -7.34 -25.54
C TYR A 21 12.66 -6.12 -24.84
N ILE A 22 11.59 -6.30 -24.09
CA ILE A 22 10.93 -5.20 -23.36
C ILE A 22 11.70 -4.86 -22.07
N ASN A 23 12.12 -5.88 -21.32
CA ASN A 23 12.93 -5.69 -20.11
C ASN A 23 14.29 -5.06 -20.42
N GLN A 24 14.92 -5.46 -21.51
CA GLN A 24 16.24 -4.99 -21.95
C GLN A 24 16.22 -3.49 -22.26
N TYR A 25 15.16 -2.99 -22.91
CA TYR A 25 15.04 -1.57 -23.25
C TYR A 25 14.76 -0.70 -22.01
N ILE A 26 13.93 -1.19 -21.10
CA ILE A 26 13.62 -0.52 -19.83
C ILE A 26 14.84 -0.55 -18.92
N TRP A 27 15.53 -1.70 -18.75
CA TRP A 27 16.74 -1.81 -17.95
C TRP A 27 17.90 -0.96 -18.51
N TYR A 28 18.11 -0.99 -19.82
CA TYR A 28 19.14 -0.18 -20.47
C TYR A 28 18.92 1.32 -20.21
N ASN A 29 17.70 1.80 -20.35
CA ASN A 29 17.38 3.20 -20.14
C ASN A 29 17.39 3.63 -18.66
N ILE A 30 16.97 2.76 -17.74
CA ILE A 30 17.07 3.00 -16.29
C ILE A 30 18.53 2.99 -15.83
N TYR A 31 19.35 2.06 -16.34
CA TYR A 31 20.75 1.89 -15.91
C TYR A 31 21.71 2.90 -16.55
N MET A 32 21.46 3.30 -17.81
CA MET A 32 22.33 4.23 -18.56
C MET A 32 21.92 5.72 -18.39
N GLY A 33 21.02 6.04 -17.51
CA GLY A 33 20.71 7.42 -17.13
C GLY A 33 19.96 8.24 -18.17
N LYS A 34 19.41 7.61 -19.21
CA LYS A 34 18.47 8.28 -20.11
C LYS A 34 17.10 8.24 -19.47
N ASP A 35 16.76 9.27 -18.70
CA ASP A 35 15.48 9.41 -18.02
C ASP A 35 14.32 9.58 -19.02
N ILE A 36 13.87 8.48 -19.61
CA ILE A 36 12.67 8.50 -20.47
C ILE A 36 11.44 8.87 -19.63
N PHE A 37 11.45 8.58 -18.33
CA PHE A 37 10.30 8.76 -17.46
C PHE A 37 10.48 9.82 -16.35
N ASN A 38 11.63 10.44 -16.21
CA ASN A 38 11.93 11.39 -15.12
C ASN A 38 11.43 10.89 -13.75
N ILE A 39 11.74 9.62 -13.43
CA ILE A 39 11.31 8.93 -12.22
C ILE A 39 12.39 9.08 -11.15
N ASP A 40 12.02 9.51 -9.95
CA ASP A 40 12.89 9.51 -8.80
C ASP A 40 13.22 8.06 -8.40
N LYS A 41 14.47 7.65 -8.62
CA LYS A 41 14.95 6.28 -8.33
C LYS A 41 14.82 5.90 -6.85
N ASN A 42 14.80 6.89 -5.94
CA ASN A 42 14.62 6.66 -4.50
C ASN A 42 13.18 6.26 -4.14
N LYS A 43 12.23 6.46 -5.06
CA LYS A 43 10.81 6.10 -4.87
C LYS A 43 10.44 4.78 -5.54
N LEU A 44 11.41 4.05 -6.07
CA LEU A 44 11.19 2.77 -6.72
C LEU A 44 11.45 1.62 -5.76
N SER A 45 10.60 0.61 -5.84
CA SER A 45 10.76 -0.68 -5.16
C SER A 45 11.35 -1.71 -6.12
N TYR A 46 12.24 -2.56 -5.60
CA TYR A 46 13.00 -3.51 -6.40
C TYR A 46 12.63 -4.95 -6.03
N GLY A 47 12.35 -5.77 -7.02
CA GLY A 47 12.14 -7.21 -6.88
C GLY A 47 13.13 -7.99 -7.74
N ARG A 48 13.12 -9.33 -7.63
CA ARG A 48 13.97 -10.18 -8.46
C ARG A 48 13.48 -10.13 -9.92
N GLY A 49 14.16 -9.32 -10.76
CA GLY A 49 13.85 -9.18 -12.19
C GLY A 49 12.76 -8.16 -12.53
N TYR A 50 12.35 -7.29 -11.59
CA TYR A 50 11.40 -6.22 -11.85
C TYR A 50 11.62 -5.03 -10.90
N VAL A 51 11.25 -3.84 -11.40
CA VAL A 51 11.25 -2.58 -10.65
C VAL A 51 9.83 -2.01 -10.73
N TYR A 52 9.32 -1.46 -9.63
CA TYR A 52 7.94 -0.99 -9.59
C TYR A 52 7.77 0.20 -8.63
N SER A 53 6.72 0.96 -8.86
CA SER A 53 6.15 1.92 -7.93
C SER A 53 4.63 1.76 -8.00
N LEU A 54 4.09 0.89 -7.16
CA LEU A 54 2.68 0.53 -7.13
C LEU A 54 2.09 0.91 -5.79
N GLN A 55 1.70 2.18 -5.68
CA GLN A 55 1.14 2.72 -4.47
C GLN A 55 -0.36 2.94 -4.63
N TYR A 56 -1.10 2.59 -3.58
CA TYR A 56 -2.55 2.73 -3.53
C TYR A 56 -2.98 3.41 -2.25
N HIS A 57 -3.81 4.44 -2.39
CA HIS A 57 -4.58 4.97 -1.28
C HIS A 57 -5.87 4.16 -1.17
N LEU A 58 -6.00 3.42 -0.07
CA LEU A 58 -7.11 2.56 0.24
C LEU A 58 -7.96 3.19 1.34
N VAL A 59 -9.29 3.16 1.15
CA VAL A 59 -10.23 3.66 2.15
C VAL A 59 -11.39 2.68 2.27
N TRP A 60 -11.73 2.30 3.50
CA TRP A 60 -12.99 1.59 3.79
C TRP A 60 -13.57 2.01 5.12
N CYS A 61 -14.87 1.84 5.28
CA CYS A 61 -15.57 2.26 6.48
C CYS A 61 -16.17 1.08 7.25
N THR A 62 -16.46 1.33 8.52
CA THR A 62 -17.25 0.44 9.37
C THR A 62 -18.67 0.26 8.79
N LYS A 63 -19.33 -0.81 9.19
CA LYS A 63 -20.71 -1.08 8.80
C LYS A 63 -21.61 0.08 9.23
N TYR A 64 -22.35 0.63 8.27
CA TYR A 64 -23.21 1.82 8.46
C TYR A 64 -22.49 3.07 9.00
N ARG A 65 -21.16 3.18 8.80
CA ARG A 65 -20.33 4.26 9.33
C ARG A 65 -20.47 4.46 10.84
N LYS A 66 -20.67 3.37 11.58
CA LYS A 66 -20.72 3.40 13.04
C LYS A 66 -19.36 3.82 13.60
N LYS A 67 -19.36 4.80 14.49
CA LYS A 67 -18.16 5.37 15.13
C LYS A 67 -17.67 4.47 16.27
N VAL A 68 -17.18 3.27 15.93
CA VAL A 68 -16.76 2.24 16.90
C VAL A 68 -15.25 2.20 17.13
N LEU A 69 -14.45 2.79 16.25
CA LEU A 69 -12.97 2.81 16.32
C LEU A 69 -12.50 4.03 17.13
N LYS A 70 -12.75 4.03 18.44
CA LYS A 70 -12.44 5.14 19.36
C LYS A 70 -11.99 4.59 20.72
N ASN A 71 -11.52 5.49 21.60
CA ASN A 71 -11.14 5.14 22.99
C ASN A 71 -10.02 4.09 23.08
N GLY A 72 -9.00 4.21 22.23
CA GLY A 72 -7.86 3.28 22.18
C GLY A 72 -8.00 2.16 21.15
N ILE A 73 -9.22 1.83 20.72
CA ILE A 73 -9.48 0.82 19.69
C ILE A 73 -8.82 1.20 18.36
N ASP A 74 -8.75 2.49 18.04
CA ASP A 74 -8.05 3.03 16.86
C ASP A 74 -6.54 2.73 16.90
N THR A 75 -5.92 2.80 18.07
CA THR A 75 -4.49 2.51 18.25
C THR A 75 -4.21 1.02 18.06
N GLU A 76 -4.97 0.15 18.70
CA GLU A 76 -4.83 -1.30 18.52
C GLU A 76 -5.14 -1.74 17.09
N CYS A 77 -6.12 -1.10 16.45
CA CYS A 77 -6.43 -1.34 15.04
C CYS A 77 -5.21 -1.04 14.14
N LYS A 78 -4.44 0.03 14.44
CA LYS A 78 -3.20 0.34 13.71
C LYS A 78 -2.14 -0.73 13.92
N GLU A 79 -1.95 -1.19 15.14
CA GLU A 79 -0.99 -2.25 15.46
C GLU A 79 -1.35 -3.58 14.76
N MET A 80 -2.63 -3.96 14.78
CA MET A 80 -3.12 -5.14 14.07
C MET A 80 -2.88 -5.05 12.56
N LEU A 81 -3.11 -3.87 11.96
CA LEU A 81 -2.85 -3.63 10.53
C LEU A 81 -1.37 -3.71 10.20
N GLN A 82 -0.50 -3.19 11.07
CA GLN A 82 0.95 -3.27 10.89
C GLN A 82 1.43 -4.72 10.95
N ASN A 83 0.96 -5.50 11.91
CA ASN A 83 1.27 -6.92 12.03
C ASN A 83 0.81 -7.72 10.80
N LEU A 84 -0.38 -7.41 10.27
CA LEU A 84 -0.87 -8.02 9.03
C LEU A 84 -0.02 -7.63 7.82
N ALA A 85 0.47 -6.39 7.75
CA ALA A 85 1.35 -5.95 6.68
C ALA A 85 2.66 -6.74 6.68
N GLU A 86 3.24 -6.98 7.84
CA GLU A 86 4.46 -7.78 8.01
C GLU A 86 4.21 -9.27 7.66
N GLU A 87 3.12 -9.86 8.15
CA GLU A 87 2.75 -11.25 7.88
C GLU A 87 2.56 -11.50 6.37
N TYR A 88 1.82 -10.61 5.70
CA TYR A 88 1.48 -10.75 4.28
C TYR A 88 2.46 -10.04 3.32
N LYS A 89 3.54 -9.45 3.84
CA LYS A 89 4.67 -8.86 3.08
C LYS A 89 4.25 -7.75 2.11
N PHE A 90 3.33 -6.89 2.50
CA PHE A 90 3.11 -5.59 1.88
C PHE A 90 3.57 -4.47 2.83
N GLN A 91 3.76 -3.27 2.30
CA GLN A 91 4.27 -2.16 3.08
C GLN A 91 3.18 -1.10 3.26
N ILE A 92 2.92 -0.72 4.51
CA ILE A 92 2.10 0.45 4.83
C ILE A 92 3.03 1.66 4.93
N LEU A 93 2.82 2.65 4.06
CA LEU A 93 3.60 3.89 4.02
C LEU A 93 3.02 4.97 4.93
N ALA A 94 1.70 5.01 5.03
CA ALA A 94 0.97 5.87 5.95
C ALA A 94 -0.37 5.23 6.32
N MET A 95 -0.85 5.52 7.52
CA MET A 95 -2.09 4.96 8.04
C MET A 95 -2.77 5.94 9.00
N GLU A 96 -4.08 6.10 8.83
CA GLU A 96 -4.92 6.76 9.82
C GLU A 96 -6.22 6.01 10.04
N VAL A 97 -6.52 5.76 11.30
CA VAL A 97 -7.74 5.11 11.75
C VAL A 97 -8.65 6.17 12.36
N MET A 98 -9.74 6.45 11.65
CA MET A 98 -10.78 7.36 12.07
C MET A 98 -11.89 6.58 12.79
N PRO A 99 -12.76 7.22 13.56
CA PRO A 99 -13.79 6.51 14.32
C PRO A 99 -14.69 5.58 13.50
N ASP A 100 -14.91 5.89 12.22
CA ASP A 100 -15.83 5.16 11.34
C ASP A 100 -15.21 4.69 10.00
N HIS A 101 -13.92 4.96 9.78
CA HIS A 101 -13.22 4.55 8.54
C HIS A 101 -11.70 4.53 8.71
N ILE A 102 -11.03 3.92 7.74
CA ILE A 102 -9.57 3.78 7.72
C ILE A 102 -9.03 4.33 6.40
N HIS A 103 -7.92 5.05 6.48
CA HIS A 103 -7.09 5.44 5.35
C HIS A 103 -5.75 4.70 5.42
N LEU A 104 -5.34 4.07 4.32
CA LEU A 104 -4.02 3.47 4.17
C LEU A 104 -3.37 3.97 2.88
N LEU A 105 -2.09 4.30 2.94
CA LEU A 105 -1.23 4.34 1.77
C LEU A 105 -0.35 3.09 1.80
N VAL A 106 -0.48 2.23 0.81
CA VAL A 106 0.25 0.97 0.73
C VAL A 106 1.13 0.93 -0.51
N ASP A 107 2.31 0.33 -0.38
CA ASP A 107 3.13 -0.11 -1.50
C ASP A 107 3.02 -1.63 -1.61
N CYS A 108 2.69 -2.13 -2.80
CA CYS A 108 2.48 -3.55 -3.01
C CYS A 108 3.21 -4.04 -4.27
N LYS A 109 3.70 -5.28 -4.19
CA LYS A 109 4.37 -5.93 -5.31
C LYS A 109 3.39 -6.15 -6.46
N PRO A 110 3.88 -6.20 -7.73
CA PRO A 110 3.04 -6.45 -8.90
C PRO A 110 2.24 -7.75 -8.86
N GLN A 111 2.68 -8.72 -8.05
CA GLN A 111 2.03 -10.03 -7.88
C GLN A 111 0.81 -9.99 -6.96
N PHE A 112 0.58 -8.89 -6.24
CA PHE A 112 -0.58 -8.77 -5.36
C PHE A 112 -1.80 -8.21 -6.09
N TYR A 113 -2.91 -8.92 -6.02
CA TYR A 113 -4.20 -8.35 -6.41
C TYR A 113 -4.73 -7.48 -5.27
N ILE A 114 -5.07 -6.23 -5.58
CA ILE A 114 -5.59 -5.26 -4.60
C ILE A 114 -6.85 -5.78 -3.90
N SER A 115 -7.75 -6.42 -4.63
CA SER A 115 -8.96 -7.04 -4.08
C SER A 115 -8.66 -8.09 -3.00
N ASP A 116 -7.66 -8.94 -3.24
CA ASP A 116 -7.28 -9.99 -2.29
C ASP A 116 -6.59 -9.40 -1.06
N MET A 117 -5.73 -8.41 -1.25
CA MET A 117 -5.10 -7.70 -0.14
C MET A 117 -6.14 -7.03 0.75
N ILE A 118 -7.12 -6.32 0.18
CA ILE A 118 -8.20 -5.70 0.94
C ILE A 118 -9.06 -6.75 1.66
N LYS A 119 -9.35 -7.88 1.01
CA LYS A 119 -10.10 -8.99 1.60
C LYS A 119 -9.35 -9.57 2.81
N ILE A 120 -8.05 -9.79 2.69
CA ILE A 120 -7.19 -10.28 3.77
C ILE A 120 -7.19 -9.27 4.93
N MET A 121 -6.90 -8.00 4.67
CA MET A 121 -6.88 -6.97 5.70
C MET A 121 -8.22 -6.86 6.42
N LYS A 122 -9.31 -6.64 5.70
CA LYS A 122 -10.65 -6.48 6.30
C LYS A 122 -11.10 -7.73 7.06
N GLY A 123 -10.85 -8.92 6.52
CA GLY A 123 -11.26 -10.19 7.13
C GLY A 123 -10.51 -10.50 8.41
N ASN A 124 -9.18 -10.44 8.38
CA ASN A 124 -8.34 -10.74 9.55
C ASN A 124 -8.50 -9.66 10.63
N LEU A 125 -8.51 -8.38 10.22
CA LEU A 125 -8.71 -7.28 11.15
C LEU A 125 -10.06 -7.37 11.85
N ALA A 126 -11.15 -7.66 11.14
CA ALA A 126 -12.47 -7.83 11.75
C ALA A 126 -12.50 -8.98 12.77
N ARG A 127 -11.84 -10.11 12.44
CA ARG A 127 -11.75 -11.25 13.35
C ARG A 127 -10.96 -10.90 14.61
N GLN A 128 -9.81 -10.27 14.48
CA GLN A 128 -8.96 -9.87 15.61
C GLN A 128 -9.69 -8.84 16.49
N MET A 129 -10.30 -7.83 15.87
CA MET A 129 -11.09 -6.81 16.58
C MET A 129 -12.25 -7.40 17.36
N PHE A 130 -12.99 -8.36 16.80
CA PHE A 130 -14.09 -9.02 17.52
C PHE A 130 -13.63 -10.01 18.62
N LEU A 131 -12.38 -10.46 18.56
CA LEU A 131 -11.77 -11.23 19.66
C LEU A 131 -11.30 -10.32 20.80
N ALA A 132 -10.66 -9.20 20.46
CA ALA A 132 -10.18 -8.22 21.44
C ALA A 132 -11.34 -7.43 22.08
N TYR A 133 -12.38 -7.11 21.30
CA TYR A 133 -13.50 -6.26 21.67
C TYR A 133 -14.85 -6.94 21.33
N PRO A 134 -15.28 -7.95 22.09
CA PRO A 134 -16.54 -8.67 21.81
C PRO A 134 -17.78 -7.78 21.82
N GLU A 135 -17.75 -6.67 22.57
CA GLU A 135 -18.82 -5.68 22.66
C GLU A 135 -19.13 -5.01 21.32
N LEU A 136 -18.15 -4.90 20.42
CA LEU A 136 -18.37 -4.34 19.09
C LEU A 136 -19.43 -5.10 18.29
N LYS A 137 -19.61 -6.41 18.55
CA LYS A 137 -20.66 -7.21 17.91
C LYS A 137 -22.06 -6.73 18.28
N LYS A 138 -22.24 -6.18 19.48
CA LYS A 138 -23.54 -5.65 19.95
C LYS A 138 -23.90 -4.34 19.28
N GLU A 139 -22.90 -3.53 18.96
CA GLU A 139 -23.08 -2.24 18.28
C GLU A 139 -23.28 -2.38 16.76
N LEU A 140 -22.84 -3.49 16.18
CA LEU A 140 -22.81 -3.72 14.75
C LEU A 140 -23.85 -4.75 14.33
N TRP A 141 -24.89 -4.29 13.66
CA TRP A 141 -25.95 -5.17 13.18
C TRP A 141 -25.44 -6.23 12.19
N GLY A 142 -25.82 -7.49 12.39
CA GLY A 142 -25.43 -8.64 11.58
C GLY A 142 -23.99 -9.12 11.79
N GLY A 143 -23.28 -8.61 12.81
CA GLY A 143 -21.94 -9.09 13.17
C GLY A 143 -20.84 -8.78 12.15
N HIS A 144 -21.05 -7.79 11.30
CA HIS A 144 -20.06 -7.34 10.30
C HIS A 144 -19.42 -6.02 10.74
N LEU A 145 -18.10 -6.02 10.92
CA LEU A 145 -17.35 -4.82 11.29
C LEU A 145 -17.31 -3.81 10.13
N TRP A 146 -17.08 -4.27 8.91
CA TRP A 146 -16.84 -3.44 7.76
C TRP A 146 -18.00 -3.39 6.76
N ASN A 147 -18.18 -2.23 6.14
CA ASN A 147 -18.96 -2.14 4.92
C ASN A 147 -18.32 -3.03 3.84
N PRO A 148 -19.07 -3.75 2.99
CA PRO A 148 -18.49 -4.55 1.90
C PRO A 148 -17.61 -3.75 0.95
N SER A 149 -17.99 -2.51 0.63
CA SER A 149 -17.30 -1.64 -0.31
C SER A 149 -15.96 -1.09 0.25
N TYR A 150 -15.13 -0.64 -0.67
CA TYR A 150 -13.89 0.09 -0.42
C TYR A 150 -13.61 1.04 -1.58
N CYS A 151 -12.71 1.99 -1.38
CA CYS A 151 -12.14 2.84 -2.41
C CYS A 151 -10.65 2.49 -2.55
N ALA A 152 -10.18 2.34 -3.79
CA ALA A 152 -8.77 2.14 -4.10
C ALA A 152 -8.38 3.10 -5.23
N ILE A 153 -7.40 3.96 -4.97
CA ILE A 153 -6.90 4.98 -5.90
C ILE A 153 -5.40 4.77 -6.06
N THR A 154 -4.92 4.70 -7.29
CA THR A 154 -3.49 4.67 -7.57
C THR A 154 -2.87 6.03 -7.21
N VAL A 155 -1.68 5.98 -6.61
CA VAL A 155 -0.94 7.18 -6.20
C VAL A 155 0.30 7.28 -7.06
N SER A 156 0.43 8.38 -7.81
CA SER A 156 1.63 8.69 -8.58
C SER A 156 2.69 9.36 -7.70
N ASP A 157 3.94 9.33 -8.14
CA ASP A 157 5.03 10.02 -7.44
C ASP A 157 4.76 11.51 -7.20
N ARG A 158 4.06 12.16 -8.15
CA ARG A 158 3.70 13.58 -8.03
C ARG A 158 2.66 13.86 -6.96
N SER A 159 1.78 12.90 -6.66
CA SER A 159 0.69 13.04 -5.67
C SER A 159 0.99 12.39 -4.33
N ARG A 160 2.10 11.65 -4.21
CA ARG A 160 2.45 10.90 -3.01
C ARG A 160 2.52 11.77 -1.76
N ASP A 161 3.29 12.86 -1.83
CA ASP A 161 3.48 13.74 -0.68
C ASP A 161 2.18 14.43 -0.27
N GLN A 162 1.31 14.75 -1.24
CA GLN A 162 -0.02 15.29 -0.95
C GLN A 162 -0.93 14.25 -0.27
N VAL A 163 -0.87 12.99 -0.69
CA VAL A 163 -1.64 11.90 -0.09
C VAL A 163 -1.13 11.58 1.31
N LEU A 164 0.19 11.57 1.53
CA LEU A 164 0.80 11.42 2.85
C LEU A 164 0.30 12.51 3.81
N ALA A 165 0.47 13.77 3.44
CA ALA A 165 0.02 14.91 4.25
C ALA A 165 -1.51 14.89 4.49
N TYR A 166 -2.29 14.44 3.51
CA TYR A 166 -3.73 14.27 3.67
C TYR A 166 -4.09 13.23 4.72
N ILE A 167 -3.45 12.06 4.69
CA ILE A 167 -3.70 10.95 5.63
C ILE A 167 -3.28 11.35 7.04
N GLU A 168 -2.08 11.90 7.22
CA GLU A 168 -1.57 12.35 8.52
C GLU A 168 -2.42 13.46 9.13
N GLY A 169 -2.95 14.36 8.30
CA GLY A 169 -3.81 15.47 8.74
C GLY A 169 -5.27 15.12 9.06
N GLN A 170 -5.70 13.85 8.92
CA GLN A 170 -7.12 13.50 9.11
C GLN A 170 -7.60 13.73 10.54
N LYS A 171 -6.84 13.33 11.56
CA LYS A 171 -7.21 13.52 12.97
C LYS A 171 -7.32 14.99 13.38
N GLU A 172 -6.49 15.86 12.82
CA GLU A 172 -6.55 17.30 13.13
C GLU A 172 -7.81 17.96 12.55
N LYS A 173 -8.23 17.54 11.37
CA LYS A 173 -9.46 18.04 10.73
C LYS A 173 -10.72 17.63 11.48
N GLU A 174 -10.73 16.47 12.10
CA GLU A 174 -11.88 16.02 12.90
C GLU A 174 -11.96 16.78 14.22
N LYS A 175 -10.83 17.05 14.90
CA LYS A 175 -10.78 17.88 16.12
C LYS A 175 -11.31 19.31 15.91
N LYS A 176 -11.16 19.85 14.69
CA LYS A 176 -11.68 21.20 14.34
C LYS A 176 -13.17 21.22 14.01
N LYS A 177 -13.79 20.03 13.82
CA LYS A 177 -15.22 19.89 13.49
C LYS A 177 -16.09 19.44 14.68
N ALA A 178 -15.47 19.07 15.79
CA ALA A 178 -16.11 18.70 17.05
C ALA A 178 -16.19 19.89 18.00
#